data_f220f94346ed4f98bf651f89170c4ee1
#
_entry.id   f220f94346ed4f98bf651f89170c4ee1
#
_cell.length_a   1.000
_cell.length_b   1.000
_cell.length_c   1.000
_cell.angle_alpha   90.00
_cell.angle_beta   90.00
_cell.angle_gamma   90.00
#
_symmetry.space_group_name_H-M   'P 1'
#
loop_
_entity.id
_entity.type
_entity.pdbx_description
1 polymer ?
#
loop_
_entity_poly.entity_id
_entity_poly.type
_entity_poly.pdbx_seq_one_letter_code
_entity_poly.pdbx_strand_id
1 'polypeptide(L)' 'MTKICIFGAGAIGGYMAHALIKAGADVSLIARGPHLEGLRDKGLTLIKEGSAETLPVKATDTPEELGPQDYVIS' A
#
# COMPACT_ATOMS: atom_id res chain seq x y z
N MET A 1 5.28 10.37 -12.40
CA MET A 1 5.29 9.31 -11.39
C MET A 1 4.12 8.36 -11.64
N THR A 2 4.38 7.07 -11.65
CA THR A 2 3.35 6.07 -11.90
C THR A 2 2.45 5.92 -10.67
N LYS A 3 1.15 6.04 -10.90
CA LYS A 3 0.15 5.90 -9.84
C LYS A 3 -0.44 4.49 -9.85
N ILE A 4 -0.32 3.79 -8.74
CA ILE A 4 -0.77 2.40 -8.63
C ILE A 4 -1.68 2.26 -7.41
N CYS A 5 -2.86 1.70 -7.63
CA CYS A 5 -3.81 1.43 -6.57
C CYS A 5 -3.91 -0.08 -6.37
N ILE A 6 -3.74 -0.55 -5.15
CA ILE A 6 -3.80 -1.98 -4.83
C ILE A 6 -4.97 -2.24 -3.88
N PHE A 7 -5.91 -3.07 -4.31
CA PHE A 7 -7.03 -3.51 -3.49
C PHE A 7 -6.64 -4.76 -2.70
N GLY A 8 -6.82 -4.69 -1.40
CA GLY A 8 -6.52 -5.83 -0.55
C GLY A 8 -5.04 -5.91 -0.21
N ALA A 9 -4.69 -5.37 0.95
CA ALA A 9 -3.31 -5.38 1.42
C ALA A 9 -3.01 -6.66 2.22
N GLY A 10 -3.36 -7.82 1.68
CA GLY A 10 -2.95 -9.10 2.24
C GLY A 10 -1.45 -9.32 2.02
N ALA A 11 -0.95 -10.52 2.35
CA ALA A 11 0.48 -10.79 2.30
C ALA A 11 1.10 -10.48 0.94
N ILE A 12 0.45 -10.91 -0.14
CA ILE A 12 0.97 -10.68 -1.49
C ILE A 12 0.86 -9.20 -1.89
N GLY A 13 -0.29 -8.58 -1.58
CA GLY A 13 -0.50 -7.17 -1.88
C GLY A 13 0.46 -6.28 -1.12
N GLY A 14 0.73 -6.59 0.14
CA GLY A 14 1.68 -5.84 0.96
C GLY A 14 3.10 -5.96 0.44
N TYR A 15 3.52 -7.14 0.04
CA TYR A 15 4.85 -7.35 -0.54
C TYR A 15 5.02 -6.55 -1.82
N MET A 16 4.01 -6.62 -2.70
CA MET A 16 4.03 -5.90 -3.98
C MET A 16 4.06 -4.39 -3.76
N ALA A 17 3.23 -3.89 -2.85
CA ALA A 17 3.18 -2.46 -2.54
C ALA A 17 4.52 -1.97 -2.02
N HIS A 18 5.13 -2.71 -1.10
CA HIS A 18 6.42 -2.36 -0.53
C HIS A 18 7.49 -2.24 -1.62
N ALA A 19 7.55 -3.24 -2.51
CA ALA A 19 8.52 -3.24 -3.61
C ALA A 19 8.31 -2.06 -4.57
N LEU A 20 7.05 -1.76 -4.90
CA LEU A 20 6.73 -0.66 -5.81
C LEU A 20 7.03 0.71 -5.19
N ILE A 21 6.78 0.87 -3.90
CA ILE A 21 7.14 2.10 -3.18
C ILE A 21 8.66 2.31 -3.23
N LYS A 22 9.42 1.26 -2.99
CA LYS A 22 10.88 1.33 -3.06
C LYS A 22 11.38 1.66 -4.47
N ALA A 23 10.63 1.28 -5.47
CA ALA A 23 10.96 1.59 -6.86
C ALA A 23 10.55 3.01 -7.27
N GLY A 24 9.91 3.76 -6.38
CA GLY A 24 9.55 5.16 -6.63
C GLY A 24 8.14 5.38 -7.16
N ALA A 25 7.29 4.36 -7.18
CA ALA A 25 5.90 4.51 -7.62
C ALA A 25 5.06 5.21 -6.54
N ASP A 26 3.99 5.87 -6.98
CA ASP A 26 3.00 6.46 -6.08
C ASP A 26 1.93 5.40 -5.80
N VAL A 27 2.09 4.68 -4.71
CA VAL A 27 1.24 3.54 -4.38
C VAL A 27 0.21 3.92 -3.33
N SER A 28 -1.03 3.50 -3.58
CA SER A 28 -2.12 3.64 -2.62
C SER A 28 -2.73 2.27 -2.34
N LEU A 29 -3.01 1.98 -1.08
CA LEU A 29 -3.62 0.73 -0.67
C LEU A 29 -5.08 0.97 -0.30
N ILE A 30 -5.96 0.08 -0.74
CA ILE A 30 -7.36 0.10 -0.34
C ILE A 30 -7.54 -0.93 0.77
N ALA A 31 -7.94 -0.44 1.94
CA ALA A 31 -8.13 -1.27 3.12
C ALA A 31 -9.30 -0.73 3.93
N ARG A 32 -9.72 -1.44 4.95
CA ARG A 32 -10.84 -1.06 5.82
C ARG A 32 -10.55 -1.32 7.28
N GLY A 33 -11.32 -0.61 8.15
CA GLY A 33 -11.32 -0.87 9.59
C GLY A 33 -9.96 -0.76 10.24
N PRO A 34 -9.67 -1.64 11.19
CA PRO A 34 -8.40 -1.60 11.92
C PRO A 34 -7.17 -1.72 11.03
N HIS A 35 -7.26 -2.45 9.93
CA HIS A 35 -6.16 -2.58 8.98
C HIS A 35 -5.83 -1.24 8.35
N LEU A 36 -6.86 -0.49 7.93
CA LEU A 36 -6.68 0.85 7.37
C LEU A 36 -6.03 1.78 8.40
N GLU A 37 -6.54 1.77 9.62
CA GLU A 37 -5.98 2.62 10.69
C GLU A 37 -4.52 2.30 10.95
N GLY A 38 -4.17 1.02 10.99
CA GLY A 38 -2.78 0.59 11.18
C GLY A 38 -1.87 1.08 10.07
N LEU A 39 -2.32 1.00 8.82
CA LEU A 39 -1.54 1.49 7.68
C LEU A 39 -1.33 3.00 7.75
N ARG A 40 -2.35 3.74 8.15
CA ARG A 40 -2.27 5.20 8.29
C ARG A 40 -1.36 5.62 9.43
N ASP A 41 -1.44 4.92 10.56
CA ASP A 41 -0.69 5.29 11.76
C ASP A 41 0.76 4.84 11.71
N LYS A 42 1.01 3.63 11.21
CA LYS A 42 2.33 3.00 11.29
C LYS A 42 3.02 2.81 9.94
N GLY A 43 2.27 2.84 8.85
CA GLY A 43 2.80 2.56 7.54
C GLY A 43 2.75 1.06 7.23
N LEU A 44 3.44 0.68 6.17
CA LEU A 44 3.48 -0.69 5.68
C LEU A 44 4.79 -1.34 6.09
N THR A 45 4.70 -2.42 6.86
CA THR A 45 5.87 -3.15 7.32
C THR A 45 6.04 -4.46 6.55
N LEU A 46 7.22 -4.66 6.00
CA LEU A 46 7.59 -5.92 5.39
C LEU A 46 8.64 -6.61 6.25
N ILE A 47 8.39 -7.86 6.60
CA ILE A 47 9.36 -8.69 7.34
C ILE A 47 10.00 -9.64 6.36
N LYS A 48 11.32 -9.61 6.26
CA LYS A 48 12.07 -10.42 5.32
C LYS A 48 13.37 -10.88 5.98
N GLU A 49 13.57 -12.17 6.03
CA GLU A 49 14.80 -12.75 6.56
C GLU A 49 15.18 -12.23 7.95
N GLY A 50 14.19 -12.11 8.83
CA GLY A 50 14.43 -11.65 10.19
C GLY A 50 14.56 -10.14 10.35
N SER A 51 14.48 -9.39 9.26
CA SER A 51 14.50 -7.93 9.29
C SER A 51 13.13 -7.37 8.99
N ALA A 52 12.77 -6.26 9.62
CA ALA A 52 11.53 -5.57 9.34
C ALA A 52 11.82 -4.18 8.79
N GLU A 53 11.13 -3.81 7.72
CA GLU A 53 11.24 -2.47 7.14
C GLU A 53 9.85 -1.86 7.02
N THR A 54 9.67 -0.68 7.57
CA THR A 54 8.39 0.04 7.53
C THR A 54 8.51 1.26 6.63
N LEU A 55 7.59 1.39 5.68
CA LEU A 55 7.54 2.52 4.76
C LEU A 55 6.22 3.24 4.91
N PRO A 56 6.20 4.57 4.79
CA PRO A 56 4.93 5.30 4.72
C PRO A 56 4.17 4.86 3.48
N VAL A 57 2.84 4.78 3.59
CA VAL A 57 2.00 4.42 2.47
C VAL A 57 0.68 5.18 2.54
N LYS A 58 0.14 5.56 1.39
CA LYS A 58 -1.21 6.09 1.33
C LYS A 58 -2.19 4.93 1.46
N ALA A 59 -3.21 5.10 2.27
CA ALA A 59 -4.24 4.08 2.45
C ALA A 59 -5.60 4.74 2.62
N THR A 60 -6.61 4.17 2.01
CA THR A 60 -7.98 4.67 2.11
C THR A 60 -8.96 3.52 1.93
N ASP A 61 -10.19 3.70 2.43
CA ASP A 61 -11.30 2.81 2.12
C ASP A 61 -12.15 3.34 0.96
N THR A 62 -11.82 4.52 0.46
CA THR A 62 -12.59 5.21 -0.58
C THR A 62 -11.72 5.46 -1.81
N PRO A 63 -11.67 4.47 -2.74
CA PRO A 63 -10.79 4.60 -3.92
C PRO A 63 -11.07 5.84 -4.77
N GLU A 64 -12.28 6.34 -4.76
CA GLU A 64 -12.69 7.51 -5.56
C GLU A 64 -11.89 8.76 -5.17
N GLU A 65 -11.40 8.86 -3.93
CA GLU A 65 -10.60 9.97 -3.46
C GLU A 65 -9.26 10.08 -4.18
N LEU A 66 -8.77 8.97 -4.70
CA LEU A 66 -7.42 8.90 -5.26
C LEU A 66 -7.30 9.51 -6.65
N GLY A 67 -8.43 9.66 -7.34
CA GLY A 67 -8.43 10.08 -8.74
C GLY A 67 -7.93 8.98 -9.67
N PRO A 68 -7.65 9.31 -10.92
CA PRO A 68 -7.21 8.31 -11.90
C PRO A 68 -5.89 7.66 -11.52
N GLN A 69 -5.83 6.34 -11.71
CA GLN A 69 -4.64 5.55 -11.45
C GLN A 69 -4.13 4.95 -12.76
N ASP A 70 -2.82 4.82 -12.91
CA ASP A 70 -2.24 4.18 -14.09
C ASP A 70 -2.48 2.68 -14.08
N TYR A 71 -2.42 2.08 -12.88
CA TYR A 71 -2.69 0.65 -12.70
C TYR A 71 -3.56 0.43 -11.48
N VAL A 72 -4.47 -0.53 -11.59
CA VAL A 72 -5.29 -1.00 -10.48
C VAL A 72 -5.08 -2.50 -10.35
N ILE A 73 -4.64 -2.93 -9.17
CA ILE A 73 -4.34 -4.33 -8.89
C ILE A 73 -5.33 -4.84 -7.85
N SER A 74 -6.00 -5.94 -8.12
CA SER A 74 -6.95 -6.55 -7.19
C SER A 74 -6.72 -8.06 -7.04
#